data_41f6aa959b8fb2a6c30370fb1e90d25e
#
_entry.id   41f6aa959b8fb2a6c30370fb1e90d25e
#
_cell.length_a   1.000
_cell.length_b   1.000
_cell.length_c   1.000
_cell.angle_alpha   90.00
_cell.angle_beta   90.00
_cell.angle_gamma   90.00
#
_symmetry.space_group_name_H-M   'P 1'
#
loop_
_entity.id
_entity.type
_entity.pdbx_description
1 polymer ?
#
loop_
_entity_poly.entity_id
_entity_poly.type
_entity_poly.pdbx_seq_one_letter_code
_entity_poly.pdbx_strand_id
1 'polypeptide(L)'
;MILGIETSCDETAAALVTNDGAIRANVVSSQADLHARYGGVVPEVASRRHLELVTPVIREALDAADASLDDVELVAVTIGPGLIGALLVGLSAAKALAWARRLPLAPVDHLHGHVASLFLEPSPLEPPFTCLLASGGHTLLLDVRGPAWESVRILGSTLDDAAGEAFDKGARLLGLPYPGGAALDALAREGDPDAYAFPVARVAGLDFSFSGLKTALLYRVRELPPEELARRRADLAASYQRAIVRALVDRVERAGGDRLAIVGGVAANSELRAALSRATAAPLALCTDNAAMIASAARFTPQLEPPAYLRLDAYASAA
;
A
#
# COMPACT_ATOMS: atom_id res chain seq x y z
N MET A 1 -8.13 2.42 -23.53
CA MET A 1 -7.31 2.52 -22.29
C MET A 1 -8.18 2.35 -21.06
N ILE A 2 -7.58 1.96 -19.93
CA ILE A 2 -8.24 1.81 -18.63
C ILE A 2 -7.93 3.03 -17.77
N LEU A 3 -8.96 3.72 -17.29
CA LEU A 3 -8.82 4.81 -16.31
C LEU A 3 -8.95 4.21 -14.89
N GLY A 4 -7.86 4.15 -14.14
CA GLY A 4 -7.85 3.78 -12.73
C GLY A 4 -8.09 4.97 -11.82
N ILE A 5 -8.84 4.75 -10.72
CA ILE A 5 -9.10 5.76 -9.67
C ILE A 5 -8.86 5.10 -8.32
N GLU A 6 -7.99 5.73 -7.50
CA GLU A 6 -7.65 5.28 -6.15
C GLU A 6 -7.90 6.40 -5.13
N THR A 7 -8.67 6.07 -4.08
CA THR A 7 -8.99 6.99 -2.97
C THR A 7 -9.18 6.26 -1.63
N SER A 8 -8.54 5.09 -1.43
CA SER A 8 -8.85 4.24 -0.26
C SER A 8 -8.34 4.79 1.08
N CYS A 9 -7.31 5.65 1.08
CA CYS A 9 -6.70 6.15 2.31
C CYS A 9 -6.41 7.65 2.25
N ASP A 10 -5.19 8.08 1.99
CA ASP A 10 -4.75 9.48 1.96
C ASP A 10 -4.08 9.88 0.63
N GLU A 11 -4.07 9.01 -0.36
CA GLU A 11 -3.69 9.31 -1.74
C GLU A 11 -4.93 9.43 -2.64
N THR A 12 -5.06 10.58 -3.34
CA THR A 12 -5.98 10.71 -4.47
C THR A 12 -5.20 10.47 -5.75
N ALA A 13 -5.51 9.39 -6.46
CA ALA A 13 -4.77 9.08 -7.68
C ALA A 13 -5.69 8.75 -8.85
N ALA A 14 -5.19 9.08 -10.06
CA ALA A 14 -5.75 8.63 -11.33
C ALA A 14 -4.64 8.20 -12.29
N ALA A 15 -4.89 7.16 -13.06
CA ALA A 15 -3.92 6.62 -14.02
C ALA A 15 -4.59 6.16 -15.30
N LEU A 16 -3.83 6.21 -16.39
CA LEU A 16 -4.19 5.62 -17.66
C LEU A 16 -3.21 4.49 -17.99
N VAL A 17 -3.76 3.29 -18.11
CA VAL A 17 -2.99 2.08 -18.42
C VAL A 17 -3.61 1.42 -19.66
N THR A 18 -2.77 0.90 -20.53
CA THR A 18 -3.22 0.16 -21.71
C THR A 18 -3.63 -1.28 -21.35
N ASN A 19 -4.35 -1.97 -22.23
CA ASN A 19 -4.80 -3.33 -21.98
C ASN A 19 -3.64 -4.35 -21.86
N ASP A 20 -2.47 -4.06 -22.39
CA ASP A 20 -1.23 -4.84 -22.24
C ASP A 20 -0.43 -4.46 -20.98
N GLY A 21 -0.82 -3.42 -20.25
CA GLY A 21 -0.23 -3.04 -18.96
C GLY A 21 0.81 -1.93 -19.03
N ALA A 22 0.92 -1.21 -20.14
CA ALA A 22 1.80 -0.05 -20.22
C ALA A 22 1.15 1.18 -19.53
N ILE A 23 1.89 1.80 -18.61
CA ILE A 23 1.45 3.01 -17.92
C ILE A 23 1.64 4.20 -18.86
N ARG A 24 0.55 4.90 -19.20
CA ARG A 24 0.56 6.14 -19.99
C ARG A 24 0.66 7.38 -19.09
N ALA A 25 -0.04 7.34 -17.95
CA ALA A 25 0.04 8.33 -16.89
C ALA A 25 -0.30 7.69 -15.54
N ASN A 26 0.30 8.20 -14.47
CA ASN A 26 -0.05 7.85 -13.09
C ASN A 26 0.18 9.07 -12.20
N VAL A 27 -0.89 9.78 -11.90
CA VAL A 27 -0.87 11.02 -11.11
C VAL A 27 -1.34 10.70 -9.70
N VAL A 28 -0.54 11.07 -8.71
CA VAL A 28 -0.82 10.83 -7.28
C VAL A 28 -0.73 12.16 -6.54
N SER A 29 -1.81 12.53 -5.87
CA SER A 29 -1.86 13.66 -4.94
C SER A 29 -1.96 13.14 -3.52
N SER A 30 -0.82 13.12 -2.81
CA SER A 30 -0.75 12.68 -1.42
C SER A 30 -1.23 13.77 -0.45
N GLN A 31 -1.88 13.33 0.62
CA GLN A 31 -2.34 14.17 1.72
C GLN A 31 -1.40 14.07 2.95
N ALA A 32 -0.22 13.46 2.80
CA ALA A 32 0.71 13.21 3.90
C ALA A 32 1.05 14.48 4.70
N ASP A 33 1.33 15.60 4.04
CA ASP A 33 1.62 16.89 4.68
C ASP A 33 0.43 17.43 5.49
N LEU A 34 -0.80 17.19 5.00
CA LEU A 34 -2.02 17.56 5.71
C LEU A 34 -2.18 16.75 6.99
N HIS A 35 -1.98 15.44 6.89
CA HIS A 35 -2.13 14.48 7.98
C HIS A 35 -0.96 14.50 8.97
N ALA A 36 0.22 14.98 8.57
CA ALA A 36 1.37 15.15 9.45
C ALA A 36 1.04 16.02 10.69
N ARG A 37 0.15 17.03 10.52
CA ARG A 37 -0.31 17.91 11.62
C ARG A 37 -1.09 17.15 12.70
N TYR A 38 -1.69 16.03 12.36
CA TYR A 38 -2.48 15.17 13.26
C TYR A 38 -1.68 13.94 13.73
N GLY A 39 -0.51 13.72 13.16
CA GLY A 39 0.34 12.55 13.44
C GLY A 39 -0.21 11.23 12.90
N GLY A 40 -1.05 11.29 11.87
CA GLY A 40 -1.67 10.14 11.19
C GLY A 40 -2.94 10.52 10.45
N VAL A 41 -3.47 9.61 9.64
CA VAL A 41 -4.65 9.87 8.80
C VAL A 41 -5.90 10.11 9.64
N VAL A 42 -6.61 11.19 9.31
CA VAL A 42 -7.93 11.54 9.88
C VAL A 42 -8.99 11.29 8.81
N PRO A 43 -9.86 10.27 8.94
CA PRO A 43 -10.75 9.82 7.87
C PRO A 43 -11.66 10.90 7.29
N GLU A 44 -12.23 11.76 8.14
CA GLU A 44 -13.11 12.83 7.66
C GLU A 44 -12.36 13.91 6.89
N VAL A 45 -11.13 14.24 7.31
CA VAL A 45 -10.26 15.18 6.61
C VAL A 45 -9.85 14.61 5.25
N ALA A 46 -9.47 13.34 5.23
CA ALA A 46 -9.13 12.63 3.99
C ALA A 46 -10.29 12.66 2.99
N SER A 47 -11.49 12.28 3.42
CA SER A 47 -12.68 12.25 2.55
C SER A 47 -13.00 13.60 1.92
N ARG A 48 -12.93 14.69 2.69
CA ARG A 48 -13.13 16.05 2.19
C ARG A 48 -12.08 16.46 1.17
N ARG A 49 -10.83 16.08 1.42
CA ARG A 49 -9.74 16.41 0.50
C ARG A 49 -9.84 15.61 -0.81
N HIS A 50 -10.23 14.32 -0.77
CA HIS A 50 -10.51 13.54 -1.96
C HIS A 50 -11.58 14.18 -2.84
N LEU A 51 -12.65 14.71 -2.24
CA LEU A 51 -13.74 15.37 -2.97
C LEU A 51 -13.24 16.59 -3.77
N GLU A 52 -12.27 17.33 -3.22
CA GLU A 52 -11.65 18.46 -3.90
C GLU A 52 -10.71 18.04 -5.03
N LEU A 53 -10.03 16.90 -4.88
CA LEU A 53 -8.91 16.49 -5.73
C LEU A 53 -9.27 15.50 -6.83
N VAL A 54 -10.31 14.67 -6.67
CA VAL A 54 -10.59 13.57 -7.61
C VAL A 54 -10.74 14.06 -9.06
N THR A 55 -11.48 15.14 -9.28
CA THR A 55 -11.68 15.68 -10.63
C THR A 55 -10.41 16.33 -11.22
N PRO A 56 -9.67 17.21 -10.49
CA PRO A 56 -8.39 17.71 -10.93
C PRO A 56 -7.38 16.61 -11.30
N VAL A 57 -7.22 15.59 -10.44
CA VAL A 57 -6.26 14.49 -10.63
C VAL A 57 -6.62 13.63 -11.86
N ILE A 58 -7.91 13.35 -12.09
CA ILE A 58 -8.36 12.66 -13.33
C ILE A 58 -8.01 13.49 -14.57
N ARG A 59 -8.24 14.81 -14.54
CA ARG A 59 -7.91 15.69 -15.68
C ARG A 59 -6.41 15.70 -15.93
N GLU A 60 -5.60 15.87 -14.89
CA GLU A 60 -4.15 15.85 -14.98
C GLU A 60 -3.61 14.53 -15.56
N ALA A 61 -4.21 13.39 -15.17
CA ALA A 61 -3.83 12.09 -15.72
C ALA A 61 -4.15 11.97 -17.22
N LEU A 62 -5.29 12.50 -17.67
CA LEU A 62 -5.65 12.55 -19.09
C LEU A 62 -4.68 13.44 -19.87
N ASP A 63 -4.42 14.64 -19.36
CA ASP A 63 -3.49 15.60 -19.98
C ASP A 63 -2.06 15.03 -20.07
N ALA A 64 -1.59 14.37 -19.00
CA ALA A 64 -0.26 13.74 -18.96
C ALA A 64 -0.11 12.56 -19.93
N ALA A 65 -1.22 11.89 -20.27
CA ALA A 65 -1.25 10.81 -21.24
C ALA A 65 -1.46 11.29 -22.69
N ASP A 66 -1.65 12.60 -22.92
CA ASP A 66 -2.11 13.18 -24.19
C ASP A 66 -3.39 12.47 -24.69
N ALA A 67 -4.36 12.28 -23.78
CA ALA A 67 -5.58 11.54 -23.99
C ALA A 67 -6.82 12.31 -23.54
N SER A 68 -7.96 11.84 -24.01
CA SER A 68 -9.28 12.35 -23.65
C SER A 68 -10.15 11.22 -23.06
N LEU A 69 -11.33 11.56 -22.55
CA LEU A 69 -12.30 10.56 -22.11
C LEU A 69 -12.84 9.66 -23.27
N ASP A 70 -12.63 10.06 -24.53
CA ASP A 70 -13.02 9.25 -25.70
C ASP A 70 -12.06 8.07 -25.92
N ASP A 71 -10.87 8.14 -25.35
CA ASP A 71 -9.84 7.09 -25.41
C ASP A 71 -9.96 6.06 -24.26
N VAL A 72 -10.88 6.32 -23.32
CA VAL A 72 -11.15 5.45 -22.18
C VAL A 72 -12.22 4.41 -22.55
N GLU A 73 -11.91 3.13 -22.37
CA GLU A 73 -12.79 2.00 -22.65
C GLU A 73 -13.37 1.36 -21.38
N LEU A 74 -12.68 1.55 -20.23
CA LEU A 74 -13.03 0.97 -18.95
C LEU A 74 -12.66 1.94 -17.83
N VAL A 75 -13.57 2.14 -16.87
CA VAL A 75 -13.30 2.85 -15.62
C VAL A 75 -13.07 1.80 -14.53
N ALA A 76 -11.92 1.88 -13.85
CA ALA A 76 -11.57 1.04 -12.72
C ALA A 76 -11.51 1.87 -11.43
N VAL A 77 -12.03 1.35 -10.33
CA VAL A 77 -12.05 2.09 -9.07
C VAL A 77 -11.90 1.14 -7.89
N THR A 78 -11.15 1.57 -6.89
CA THR A 78 -11.06 0.86 -5.62
C THR A 78 -12.38 0.94 -4.87
N ILE A 79 -12.91 -0.23 -4.49
CA ILE A 79 -14.14 -0.33 -3.68
C ILE A 79 -13.87 -0.74 -2.23
N GLY A 80 -12.65 -1.15 -1.92
CA GLY A 80 -12.18 -1.57 -0.60
C GLY A 80 -11.01 -2.58 -0.68
N PRO A 81 -10.44 -2.94 0.47
CA PRO A 81 -10.66 -2.31 1.79
C PRO A 81 -10.08 -0.89 1.87
N GLY A 82 -10.58 -0.09 2.84
CA GLY A 82 -10.12 1.28 3.05
C GLY A 82 -11.05 2.13 3.92
N LEU A 83 -10.79 3.44 3.95
CA LEU A 83 -11.63 4.41 4.65
C LEU A 83 -12.93 4.63 3.87
N ILE A 84 -14.06 4.23 4.43
CA ILE A 84 -15.37 4.26 3.73
C ILE A 84 -15.67 5.62 3.11
N GLY A 85 -15.49 6.72 3.86
CA GLY A 85 -15.78 8.05 3.33
C GLY A 85 -14.89 8.44 2.15
N ALA A 86 -13.64 8.01 2.15
CA ALA A 86 -12.67 8.23 1.07
C ALA A 86 -13.00 7.36 -0.16
N LEU A 87 -13.25 6.06 0.05
CA LEU A 87 -13.68 5.13 -1.01
C LEU A 87 -14.95 5.61 -1.72
N LEU A 88 -15.96 6.10 -0.97
CA LEU A 88 -17.21 6.60 -1.55
C LEU A 88 -17.00 7.79 -2.47
N VAL A 89 -15.97 8.61 -2.28
CA VAL A 89 -15.65 9.72 -3.19
C VAL A 89 -15.20 9.17 -4.55
N GLY A 90 -14.20 8.28 -4.56
CA GLY A 90 -13.69 7.67 -5.79
C GLY A 90 -14.76 6.86 -6.50
N LEU A 91 -15.50 6.02 -5.76
CA LEU A 91 -16.59 5.19 -6.31
C LEU A 91 -17.70 6.04 -6.93
N SER A 92 -18.10 7.16 -6.29
CA SER A 92 -19.13 8.04 -6.83
C SER A 92 -18.66 8.75 -8.09
N ALA A 93 -17.41 9.22 -8.11
CA ALA A 93 -16.80 9.85 -9.30
C ALA A 93 -16.74 8.85 -10.47
N ALA A 94 -16.26 7.62 -10.19
CA ALA A 94 -16.15 6.55 -11.19
C ALA A 94 -17.51 6.17 -11.77
N LYS A 95 -18.55 5.99 -10.92
CA LYS A 95 -19.93 5.69 -11.35
C LYS A 95 -20.48 6.82 -12.22
N ALA A 96 -20.31 8.08 -11.81
CA ALA A 96 -20.83 9.22 -12.56
C ALA A 96 -20.16 9.32 -13.95
N LEU A 97 -18.84 9.12 -14.01
CA LEU A 97 -18.08 9.16 -15.25
C LEU A 97 -18.44 7.99 -16.17
N ALA A 98 -18.46 6.77 -15.65
CA ALA A 98 -18.84 5.58 -16.41
C ALA A 98 -20.28 5.69 -16.96
N TRP A 99 -21.21 6.20 -16.14
CA TRP A 99 -22.60 6.42 -16.55
C TRP A 99 -22.73 7.44 -17.67
N ALA A 100 -22.09 8.62 -17.50
CA ALA A 100 -22.17 9.69 -18.49
C ALA A 100 -21.58 9.30 -19.85
N ARG A 101 -20.54 8.43 -19.84
CA ARG A 101 -19.84 7.97 -21.05
C ARG A 101 -20.33 6.60 -21.53
N ARG A 102 -21.27 5.95 -20.84
CA ARG A 102 -21.76 4.59 -21.10
C ARG A 102 -20.64 3.56 -21.15
N LEU A 103 -19.64 3.70 -20.26
CA LEU A 103 -18.50 2.81 -20.13
C LEU A 103 -18.79 1.70 -19.12
N PRO A 104 -18.19 0.52 -19.26
CA PRO A 104 -18.13 -0.47 -18.19
C PRO A 104 -17.30 0.03 -17.01
N LEU A 105 -17.53 -0.57 -15.82
CA LEU A 105 -16.81 -0.26 -14.60
C LEU A 105 -16.29 -1.55 -13.96
N ALA A 106 -14.99 -1.57 -13.60
CA ALA A 106 -14.36 -2.64 -12.84
C ALA A 106 -14.22 -2.24 -11.36
N PRO A 107 -14.91 -2.94 -10.44
CA PRO A 107 -14.74 -2.75 -9.00
C PRO A 107 -13.52 -3.51 -8.54
N VAL A 108 -12.47 -2.80 -8.13
CA VAL A 108 -11.17 -3.38 -7.78
C VAL A 108 -11.01 -3.47 -6.26
N ASP A 109 -10.55 -4.63 -5.78
CA ASP A 109 -10.01 -4.78 -4.43
C ASP A 109 -8.64 -4.10 -4.33
N HIS A 110 -8.43 -3.27 -3.30
CA HIS A 110 -7.19 -2.52 -3.09
C HIS A 110 -5.96 -3.43 -2.95
N LEU A 111 -6.11 -4.57 -2.27
CA LEU A 111 -5.02 -5.54 -2.07
C LEU A 111 -4.65 -6.23 -3.39
N HIS A 112 -5.67 -6.52 -4.23
CA HIS A 112 -5.43 -6.97 -5.60
C HIS A 112 -4.65 -5.92 -6.40
N GLY A 113 -4.98 -4.64 -6.23
CA GLY A 113 -4.23 -3.54 -6.83
C GLY A 113 -2.73 -3.63 -6.53
N HIS A 114 -2.36 -3.76 -5.26
CA HIS A 114 -0.95 -3.92 -4.88
C HIS A 114 -0.28 -5.12 -5.55
N VAL A 115 -0.91 -6.29 -5.58
CA VAL A 115 -0.38 -7.47 -6.29
C VAL A 115 -0.27 -7.19 -7.78
N ALA A 116 -1.28 -6.57 -8.38
CA ALA A 116 -1.33 -6.29 -9.82
C ALA A 116 -0.33 -5.22 -10.28
N SER A 117 0.26 -4.45 -9.36
CA SER A 117 1.40 -3.57 -9.69
C SER A 117 2.59 -4.32 -10.28
N LEU A 118 2.72 -5.63 -9.96
CA LEU A 118 3.74 -6.51 -10.50
C LEU A 118 3.46 -6.99 -11.94
N PHE A 119 2.24 -6.78 -12.45
CA PHE A 119 1.84 -7.18 -13.81
C PHE A 119 1.95 -6.04 -14.84
N LEU A 120 2.51 -4.90 -14.44
CA LEU A 120 2.71 -3.74 -15.29
C LEU A 120 4.01 -3.84 -16.08
N GLU A 121 3.99 -3.24 -17.30
CA GLU A 121 5.20 -3.09 -18.11
C GLU A 121 6.22 -2.15 -17.42
N PRO A 122 7.54 -2.25 -17.73
CA PRO A 122 8.12 -3.08 -18.80
C PRO A 122 8.53 -4.49 -18.38
N SER A 123 8.24 -4.92 -17.16
CA SER A 123 8.73 -6.21 -16.65
C SER A 123 7.66 -6.93 -15.82
N PRO A 124 6.55 -7.35 -16.45
CA PRO A 124 5.49 -8.04 -15.75
C PRO A 124 5.98 -9.37 -15.15
N LEU A 125 5.66 -9.57 -13.87
CA LEU A 125 5.96 -10.82 -13.17
C LEU A 125 4.85 -11.85 -13.43
N GLU A 126 5.20 -12.95 -14.04
CA GLU A 126 4.23 -14.03 -14.30
C GLU A 126 4.03 -14.93 -13.08
N PRO A 127 2.77 -15.25 -12.68
CA PRO A 127 2.48 -16.27 -11.68
C PRO A 127 2.99 -17.67 -12.12
N PRO A 128 3.24 -18.63 -11.18
CA PRO A 128 3.02 -18.50 -9.75
C PRO A 128 4.20 -17.87 -9.00
N PHE A 129 3.91 -17.20 -7.86
CA PHE A 129 4.92 -16.68 -6.93
C PHE A 129 4.34 -16.48 -5.51
N THR A 130 5.21 -16.47 -4.51
CA THR A 130 4.86 -16.04 -3.14
C THR A 130 5.04 -14.53 -3.04
N CYS A 131 4.06 -13.80 -2.51
CA CYS A 131 4.08 -12.36 -2.40
C CYS A 131 3.94 -11.89 -0.94
N LEU A 132 4.87 -11.09 -0.46
CA LEU A 132 4.70 -10.31 0.76
C LEU A 132 4.07 -8.97 0.39
N LEU A 133 2.83 -8.76 0.82
CA LEU A 133 2.15 -7.48 0.76
C LEU A 133 2.26 -6.82 2.14
N ALA A 134 2.98 -5.71 2.23
CA ALA A 134 3.18 -4.99 3.48
C ALA A 134 2.99 -3.48 3.26
N SER A 135 1.92 -2.94 3.82
CA SER A 135 1.50 -1.54 3.69
C SER A 135 1.21 -0.90 5.05
N GLY A 136 0.69 0.32 5.06
CA GLY A 136 0.23 1.02 6.26
C GLY A 136 -0.89 0.29 6.98
N GLY A 137 -1.85 -0.29 6.25
CA GLY A 137 -3.02 -0.94 6.81
C GLY A 137 -2.99 -2.47 6.78
N HIS A 138 -2.14 -3.09 5.96
CA HIS A 138 -2.19 -4.54 5.72
C HIS A 138 -0.80 -5.17 5.73
N THR A 139 -0.71 -6.39 6.28
CA THR A 139 0.47 -7.25 6.16
C THR A 139 -0.01 -8.67 5.91
N LEU A 140 0.22 -9.13 4.68
CA LEU A 140 -0.24 -10.42 4.18
C LEU A 140 0.90 -11.17 3.51
N LEU A 141 0.89 -12.49 3.68
CA LEU A 141 1.69 -13.39 2.87
C LEU A 141 0.75 -14.16 1.93
N LEU A 142 1.01 -14.11 0.63
CA LEU A 142 0.11 -14.53 -0.42
C LEU A 142 0.75 -15.59 -1.31
N ASP A 143 -0.02 -16.60 -1.72
CA ASP A 143 0.29 -17.53 -2.81
C ASP A 143 -0.49 -17.06 -4.06
N VAL A 144 0.21 -16.47 -5.00
CA VAL A 144 -0.35 -15.90 -6.24
C VAL A 144 -0.19 -16.92 -7.37
N ARG A 145 -1.29 -17.56 -7.75
CA ARG A 145 -1.30 -18.62 -8.76
C ARG A 145 -1.76 -18.16 -10.14
N GLY A 146 -2.36 -17.00 -10.22
CA GLY A 146 -2.83 -16.37 -11.44
C GLY A 146 -3.06 -14.87 -11.22
N PRO A 147 -3.35 -14.11 -12.26
CA PRO A 147 -3.46 -12.65 -12.17
C PRO A 147 -4.79 -12.17 -11.58
N ALA A 148 -5.86 -12.99 -11.57
CA ALA A 148 -7.13 -12.64 -10.98
C ALA A 148 -7.12 -12.84 -9.45
N TRP A 149 -7.86 -12.00 -8.71
CA TRP A 149 -7.87 -12.03 -7.24
C TRP A 149 -8.33 -13.38 -6.68
N GLU A 150 -9.27 -14.04 -7.34
CA GLU A 150 -9.78 -15.37 -6.96
C GLU A 150 -8.71 -16.47 -7.04
N SER A 151 -7.61 -16.22 -7.75
CA SER A 151 -6.46 -17.13 -7.82
C SER A 151 -5.37 -16.85 -6.79
N VAL A 152 -5.61 -15.88 -5.89
CA VAL A 152 -4.71 -15.50 -4.79
C VAL A 152 -5.20 -16.13 -3.50
N ARG A 153 -4.29 -16.81 -2.78
CA ARG A 153 -4.57 -17.42 -1.49
C ARG A 153 -3.76 -16.75 -0.39
N ILE A 154 -4.40 -16.35 0.69
CA ILE A 154 -3.73 -15.85 1.90
C ILE A 154 -3.09 -17.03 2.64
N LEU A 155 -1.79 -16.96 2.86
CA LEU A 155 -0.99 -17.92 3.61
C LEU A 155 -0.84 -17.52 5.08
N GLY A 156 -0.82 -16.20 5.35
CA GLY A 156 -0.72 -15.61 6.67
C GLY A 156 -1.08 -14.13 6.63
N SER A 157 -1.52 -13.60 7.76
CA SER A 157 -1.93 -12.21 7.93
C SER A 157 -1.46 -11.66 9.28
N THR A 158 -1.44 -10.33 9.43
CA THR A 158 -1.20 -9.76 10.76
C THR A 158 -2.41 -9.97 11.67
N LEU A 159 -2.13 -10.31 12.93
CA LEU A 159 -3.14 -10.51 13.98
C LEU A 159 -3.47 -9.20 14.73
N ASP A 160 -2.67 -8.15 14.51
CA ASP A 160 -2.80 -6.86 15.20
C ASP A 160 -2.36 -5.71 14.26
N ASP A 161 -1.40 -4.89 14.66
CA ASP A 161 -0.90 -3.79 13.81
C ASP A 161 -0.32 -4.32 12.49
N ALA A 162 -0.49 -3.58 11.40
CA ALA A 162 0.26 -3.83 10.17
C ALA A 162 1.72 -3.39 10.32
N ALA A 163 2.61 -3.92 9.47
CA ALA A 163 4.04 -3.58 9.51
C ALA A 163 4.26 -2.07 9.30
N GLY A 164 3.58 -1.45 8.33
CA GLY A 164 3.69 0.00 8.11
C GLY A 164 3.17 0.82 9.28
N GLU A 165 2.07 0.39 9.91
CA GLU A 165 1.56 1.00 11.13
C GLU A 165 2.57 0.87 12.29
N ALA A 166 3.28 -0.26 12.39
CA ALA A 166 4.35 -0.43 13.37
C ALA A 166 5.51 0.57 13.11
N PHE A 167 5.90 0.77 11.84
CA PHE A 167 6.88 1.78 11.47
C PHE A 167 6.43 3.19 11.87
N ASP A 168 5.21 3.59 11.57
CA ASP A 168 4.67 4.91 11.88
C ASP A 168 4.56 5.15 13.39
N LYS A 169 4.10 4.14 14.14
CA LYS A 169 4.04 4.20 15.61
C LYS A 169 5.43 4.32 16.24
N GLY A 170 6.42 3.58 15.73
CA GLY A 170 7.82 3.66 16.15
C GLY A 170 8.44 5.00 15.85
N ALA A 171 8.27 5.49 14.64
CA ALA A 171 8.72 6.81 14.21
C ALA A 171 8.19 7.93 15.12
N ARG A 172 6.89 7.89 15.45
CA ARG A 172 6.25 8.84 16.36
C ARG A 172 6.87 8.81 17.77
N LEU A 173 7.15 7.62 18.30
CA LEU A 173 7.82 7.47 19.62
C LEU A 173 9.23 8.05 19.62
N LEU A 174 9.91 8.00 18.48
CA LEU A 174 11.22 8.60 18.28
C LEU A 174 11.16 10.09 17.88
N GLY A 175 9.97 10.71 17.83
CA GLY A 175 9.81 12.11 17.45
C GLY A 175 10.14 12.40 15.98
N LEU A 176 9.93 11.43 15.09
CA LEU A 176 10.09 11.57 13.64
C LEU A 176 8.80 12.07 12.99
N PRO A 177 8.89 12.74 11.83
CA PRO A 177 7.71 13.24 11.11
C PRO A 177 6.87 12.09 10.52
N TYR A 178 5.63 12.40 10.13
CA TYR A 178 4.78 11.54 9.33
C TYR A 178 4.98 11.87 7.82
N PRO A 179 5.00 10.87 6.94
CA PRO A 179 4.93 9.41 7.14
C PRO A 179 6.19 8.86 7.81
N GLY A 180 5.97 8.04 8.83
CA GLY A 180 7.05 7.59 9.70
C GLY A 180 8.00 6.58 9.09
N GLY A 181 7.53 5.73 8.16
CA GLY A 181 8.31 4.64 7.58
C GLY A 181 9.59 5.11 6.89
N ALA A 182 9.49 6.11 6.01
CA ALA A 182 10.64 6.65 5.29
C ALA A 182 11.62 7.39 6.23
N ALA A 183 11.07 8.15 7.20
CA ALA A 183 11.88 8.89 8.17
C ALA A 183 12.64 7.94 9.11
N LEU A 184 12.00 6.84 9.52
CA LEU A 184 12.61 5.82 10.36
C LEU A 184 13.69 5.05 9.58
N ASP A 185 13.44 4.66 8.34
CA ASP A 185 14.42 4.00 7.48
C ASP A 185 15.66 4.88 7.24
N ALA A 186 15.47 6.19 7.04
CA ALA A 186 16.58 7.14 6.88
C ALA A 186 17.43 7.22 8.15
N LEU A 187 16.80 7.37 9.32
CA LEU A 187 17.49 7.44 10.60
C LEU A 187 18.19 6.11 10.97
N ALA A 188 17.55 4.98 10.66
CA ALA A 188 18.08 3.65 10.95
C ALA A 188 19.41 3.35 10.25
N ARG A 189 19.66 3.96 9.09
CA ARG A 189 20.94 3.82 8.37
C ARG A 189 22.14 4.41 9.10
N GLU A 190 21.90 5.30 10.07
CA GLU A 190 22.94 5.97 10.86
C GLU A 190 23.22 5.23 12.17
N GLY A 191 22.42 4.23 12.53
CA GLY A 191 22.48 3.54 13.81
C GLY A 191 22.97 2.10 13.72
N ASP A 192 23.28 1.53 14.89
CA ASP A 192 23.62 0.13 15.04
C ASP A 192 22.34 -0.72 15.22
N PRO A 193 22.02 -1.61 14.27
CA PRO A 193 20.81 -2.45 14.34
C PRO A 193 20.87 -3.53 15.43
N ASP A 194 22.01 -3.79 16.02
CA ASP A 194 22.21 -4.77 17.09
C ASP A 194 22.40 -4.14 18.49
N ALA A 195 22.30 -2.79 18.59
CA ALA A 195 22.44 -2.06 19.85
C ALA A 195 21.34 -2.39 20.87
N TYR A 196 20.14 -2.72 20.42
CA TYR A 196 19.01 -3.05 21.28
C TYR A 196 18.31 -4.33 20.83
N ALA A 197 18.02 -5.24 21.77
CA ALA A 197 17.25 -6.42 21.50
C ALA A 197 15.75 -6.11 21.61
N PHE A 198 15.04 -6.04 20.47
CA PHE A 198 13.59 -5.98 20.43
C PHE A 198 12.97 -7.36 20.21
N PRO A 199 11.80 -7.65 20.84
CA PRO A 199 11.16 -8.95 20.70
C PRO A 199 10.59 -9.11 19.28
N VAL A 200 10.74 -10.29 18.70
CA VAL A 200 9.98 -10.72 17.52
C VAL A 200 8.89 -11.68 18.00
N ALA A 201 7.64 -11.36 17.66
CA ALA A 201 6.50 -12.14 18.13
C ALA A 201 6.54 -13.58 17.60
N ARG A 202 6.30 -14.55 18.50
CA ARG A 202 6.16 -15.98 18.16
C ARG A 202 4.69 -16.29 17.98
N VAL A 203 4.18 -16.12 16.76
CA VAL A 203 2.81 -16.48 16.39
C VAL A 203 2.78 -17.79 15.60
N ALA A 204 1.63 -18.47 15.62
CA ALA A 204 1.46 -19.73 14.91
C ALA A 204 1.48 -19.55 13.38
N GLY A 205 1.82 -20.61 12.68
CA GLY A 205 1.76 -20.62 11.21
C GLY A 205 2.64 -19.56 10.56
N LEU A 206 2.07 -18.84 9.60
CA LEU A 206 2.71 -17.78 8.82
C LEU A 206 2.15 -16.39 9.16
N ASP A 207 1.37 -16.27 10.23
CA ASP A 207 0.82 -15.00 10.68
C ASP A 207 1.87 -14.08 11.27
N PHE A 208 1.56 -12.76 11.33
CA PHE A 208 2.42 -11.73 11.86
C PHE A 208 1.81 -11.09 13.12
N SER A 209 2.63 -10.44 13.93
CA SER A 209 2.20 -9.58 15.04
C SER A 209 3.28 -8.55 15.32
N PHE A 210 2.90 -7.28 15.45
CA PHE A 210 3.79 -6.15 15.63
C PHE A 210 3.46 -5.28 16.86
N SER A 211 2.30 -5.45 17.49
CA SER A 211 1.84 -4.61 18.61
C SER A 211 2.79 -4.62 19.82
N GLY A 212 3.46 -5.74 20.07
CA GLY A 212 4.46 -5.89 21.14
C GLY A 212 5.72 -5.03 20.93
N LEU A 213 6.10 -4.79 19.67
CA LEU A 213 7.27 -3.98 19.33
C LEU A 213 7.10 -2.52 19.76
N LYS A 214 5.95 -1.92 19.49
CA LYS A 214 5.64 -0.55 19.94
C LYS A 214 5.81 -0.40 21.43
N THR A 215 5.29 -1.36 22.21
CA THR A 215 5.37 -1.33 23.68
C THR A 215 6.83 -1.45 24.15
N ALA A 216 7.60 -2.34 23.54
CA ALA A 216 9.02 -2.50 23.85
C ALA A 216 9.83 -1.22 23.57
N LEU A 217 9.59 -0.58 22.41
CA LEU A 217 10.24 0.70 22.10
C LEU A 217 9.83 1.80 23.07
N LEU A 218 8.53 1.89 23.42
CA LEU A 218 8.03 2.88 24.38
C LEU A 218 8.74 2.79 25.74
N TYR A 219 8.95 1.57 26.25
CA TYR A 219 9.69 1.39 27.50
C TYR A 219 11.15 1.84 27.36
N ARG A 220 11.84 1.49 26.28
CA ARG A 220 13.23 1.92 26.04
C ARG A 220 13.35 3.45 25.96
N VAL A 221 12.43 4.10 25.24
CA VAL A 221 12.40 5.57 25.13
C VAL A 221 12.17 6.22 26.50
N ARG A 222 11.35 5.64 27.37
CA ARG A 222 11.07 6.16 28.73
C ARG A 222 12.19 5.92 29.73
N GLU A 223 12.97 4.87 29.55
CA GLU A 223 14.11 4.53 30.43
C GLU A 223 15.32 5.45 30.22
N LEU A 224 15.43 6.08 29.03
CA LEU A 224 16.59 6.91 28.68
C LEU A 224 16.36 8.38 29.06
N PRO A 225 17.35 9.03 29.70
CA PRO A 225 17.35 10.48 29.86
C PRO A 225 17.33 11.20 28.49
N PRO A 226 16.75 12.40 28.39
CA PRO A 226 16.58 13.10 27.09
C PRO A 226 17.87 13.25 26.28
N GLU A 227 19.00 13.54 26.92
CA GLU A 227 20.30 13.68 26.25
C GLU A 227 20.82 12.34 25.71
N GLU A 228 20.58 11.25 26.42
CA GLU A 228 20.98 9.91 25.99
C GLU A 228 20.05 9.41 24.90
N LEU A 229 18.73 9.66 25.00
CA LEU A 229 17.77 9.38 23.95
C LEU A 229 18.18 10.06 22.64
N ALA A 230 18.57 11.33 22.69
CA ALA A 230 19.03 12.06 21.51
C ALA A 230 20.26 11.39 20.85
N ARG A 231 21.22 10.91 21.64
CA ARG A 231 22.43 10.21 21.15
C ARG A 231 22.15 8.81 20.61
N ARG A 232 21.17 8.10 21.20
CA ARG A 232 20.86 6.70 20.88
C ARG A 232 19.69 6.55 19.90
N ARG A 233 19.14 7.66 19.42
CA ARG A 233 17.94 7.67 18.59
C ARG A 233 18.10 6.88 17.30
N ALA A 234 19.27 6.97 16.65
CA ALA A 234 19.58 6.21 15.45
C ALA A 234 19.70 4.69 15.75
N ASP A 235 20.35 4.32 16.84
CA ASP A 235 20.50 2.92 17.26
C ASP A 235 19.13 2.30 17.60
N LEU A 236 18.25 3.06 18.28
CA LEU A 236 16.88 2.63 18.55
C LEU A 236 16.09 2.43 17.27
N ALA A 237 16.20 3.36 16.31
CA ALA A 237 15.52 3.26 15.02
C ALA A 237 16.03 2.03 14.23
N ALA A 238 17.34 1.82 14.16
CA ALA A 238 17.95 0.70 13.45
C ALA A 238 17.55 -0.65 14.06
N SER A 239 17.65 -0.79 15.39
CA SER A 239 17.28 -2.03 16.08
C SER A 239 15.79 -2.34 16.01
N TYR A 240 14.93 -1.30 16.08
CA TYR A 240 13.50 -1.43 15.95
C TYR A 240 13.09 -1.86 14.53
N GLN A 241 13.63 -1.20 13.49
CA GLN A 241 13.45 -1.57 12.09
C GLN A 241 13.89 -3.02 11.86
N ARG A 242 15.07 -3.41 12.35
CA ARG A 242 15.60 -4.77 12.27
C ARG A 242 14.62 -5.79 12.82
N ALA A 243 13.93 -5.52 13.93
CA ALA A 243 12.96 -6.43 14.51
C ALA A 243 11.71 -6.60 13.62
N ILE A 244 11.20 -5.51 13.00
CA ILE A 244 10.09 -5.59 12.04
C ILE A 244 10.53 -6.40 10.82
N VAL A 245 11.68 -6.08 10.23
CA VAL A 245 12.19 -6.75 9.02
C VAL A 245 12.42 -8.24 9.29
N ARG A 246 13.01 -8.61 10.44
CA ARG A 246 13.18 -10.02 10.85
C ARG A 246 11.86 -10.77 10.93
N ALA A 247 10.79 -10.13 11.46
CA ALA A 247 9.46 -10.75 11.51
C ALA A 247 8.91 -11.03 10.11
N LEU A 248 9.08 -10.10 9.16
CA LEU A 248 8.64 -10.26 7.79
C LEU A 248 9.43 -11.33 7.05
N VAL A 249 10.76 -11.28 7.13
CA VAL A 249 11.68 -12.20 6.45
C VAL A 249 11.49 -13.64 6.93
N ASP A 250 11.39 -13.88 8.25
CA ASP A 250 11.17 -15.21 8.81
C ASP A 250 9.92 -15.90 8.22
N ARG A 251 8.83 -15.15 8.02
CA ARG A 251 7.59 -15.71 7.45
C ARG A 251 7.70 -15.99 5.95
N VAL A 252 8.38 -15.10 5.20
CA VAL A 252 8.66 -15.30 3.79
C VAL A 252 9.54 -16.55 3.58
N GLU A 253 10.61 -16.70 4.37
CA GLU A 253 11.49 -17.86 4.29
C GLU A 253 10.79 -19.16 4.64
N ARG A 254 9.95 -19.15 5.68
CA ARG A 254 9.17 -20.33 6.10
C ARG A 254 8.08 -20.72 5.10
N ALA A 255 7.49 -19.77 4.40
CA ALA A 255 6.54 -20.06 3.32
C ALA A 255 7.23 -20.73 2.14
N GLY A 256 8.49 -20.38 1.91
CA GLY A 256 9.25 -20.87 0.77
C GLY A 256 8.72 -20.32 -0.56
N GLY A 257 9.07 -21.02 -1.65
CA GLY A 257 8.69 -20.67 -3.01
C GLY A 257 9.90 -20.31 -3.86
N ASP A 258 9.86 -20.71 -5.13
CA ASP A 258 10.96 -20.48 -6.07
C ASP A 258 11.05 -19.02 -6.52
N ARG A 259 9.89 -18.34 -6.58
CA ARG A 259 9.77 -16.93 -6.92
C ARG A 259 9.15 -16.17 -5.75
N LEU A 260 9.76 -15.06 -5.39
CA LEU A 260 9.29 -14.19 -4.33
C LEU A 260 9.02 -12.80 -4.89
N ALA A 261 8.00 -12.14 -4.36
CA ALA A 261 7.69 -10.74 -4.65
C ALA A 261 7.39 -9.96 -3.38
N ILE A 262 7.63 -8.64 -3.40
CA ILE A 262 7.29 -7.73 -2.32
C ILE A 262 6.57 -6.50 -2.87
N VAL A 263 5.43 -6.14 -2.27
CA VAL A 263 4.58 -5.00 -2.66
C VAL A 263 4.07 -4.23 -1.45
N GLY A 264 3.49 -3.07 -1.66
CA GLY A 264 3.01 -2.17 -0.62
C GLY A 264 4.09 -1.20 -0.13
N GLY A 265 3.70 -0.17 0.65
CA GLY A 265 4.60 0.91 1.07
C GLY A 265 5.85 0.44 1.82
N VAL A 266 5.75 -0.62 2.62
CA VAL A 266 6.90 -1.20 3.35
C VAL A 266 7.90 -1.86 2.40
N ALA A 267 7.50 -2.27 1.19
CA ALA A 267 8.42 -2.77 0.16
C ALA A 267 9.45 -1.71 -0.31
N ALA A 268 9.25 -0.44 0.02
CA ALA A 268 10.24 0.62 -0.22
C ALA A 268 11.37 0.63 0.83
N ASN A 269 11.21 -0.04 1.99
CA ASN A 269 12.19 -0.06 3.06
C ASN A 269 13.52 -0.69 2.60
N SER A 270 14.63 0.00 2.87
CA SER A 270 15.95 -0.38 2.37
C SER A 270 16.48 -1.69 2.97
N GLU A 271 16.26 -1.92 4.26
CA GLU A 271 16.71 -3.14 4.95
C GLU A 271 15.88 -4.35 4.49
N LEU A 272 14.56 -4.20 4.31
CA LEU A 272 13.71 -5.27 3.78
C LEU A 272 14.14 -5.68 2.37
N ARG A 273 14.40 -4.71 1.49
CA ARG A 273 14.92 -4.99 0.13
C ARG A 273 16.27 -5.68 0.14
N ALA A 274 17.17 -5.29 1.05
CA ALA A 274 18.47 -5.94 1.18
C ALA A 274 18.33 -7.38 1.69
N ALA A 275 17.48 -7.59 2.70
CA ALA A 275 17.24 -8.92 3.27
C ALA A 275 16.53 -9.88 2.29
N LEU A 276 15.61 -9.37 1.47
CA LEU A 276 14.89 -10.12 0.43
C LEU A 276 15.42 -9.79 -0.98
N SER A 277 16.74 -9.68 -1.16
CA SER A 277 17.36 -9.25 -2.42
C SER A 277 17.04 -10.15 -3.63
N ARG A 278 16.60 -11.39 -3.41
CA ARG A 278 16.12 -12.30 -4.46
C ARG A 278 14.66 -12.08 -4.85
N ALA A 279 13.90 -11.30 -4.08
CA ALA A 279 12.50 -11.03 -4.39
C ALA A 279 12.38 -9.95 -5.48
N THR A 280 11.42 -10.14 -6.38
CA THR A 280 10.98 -9.08 -7.28
C THR A 280 10.22 -8.04 -6.46
N ALA A 281 10.72 -6.82 -6.43
CA ALA A 281 10.04 -5.70 -5.77
C ALA A 281 9.35 -4.81 -6.81
N ALA A 282 8.14 -4.37 -6.52
CA ALA A 282 7.52 -3.31 -7.32
C ALA A 282 8.45 -2.09 -7.42
N PRO A 283 8.47 -1.37 -8.56
CA PRO A 283 9.16 -0.09 -8.66
C PRO A 283 8.75 0.85 -7.52
N LEU A 284 9.68 1.66 -7.01
CA LEU A 284 9.41 2.52 -5.84
C LEU A 284 8.18 3.41 -6.01
N ALA A 285 7.96 3.92 -7.23
CA ALA A 285 6.79 4.73 -7.56
C ALA A 285 5.45 3.95 -7.53
N LEU A 286 5.49 2.62 -7.50
CA LEU A 286 4.30 1.75 -7.44
C LEU A 286 4.17 1.01 -6.09
N CYS A 287 5.07 1.27 -5.14
CA CYS A 287 4.99 0.65 -3.81
C CYS A 287 3.89 1.27 -2.94
N THR A 288 3.68 2.60 -3.03
CA THR A 288 2.61 3.31 -2.32
C THR A 288 1.31 3.27 -3.12
N ASP A 289 0.21 3.70 -2.51
CA ASP A 289 -1.10 3.73 -3.13
C ASP A 289 -1.08 4.61 -4.39
N ASN A 290 -1.54 4.05 -5.50
CA ASN A 290 -1.55 4.70 -6.80
C ASN A 290 -2.64 4.10 -7.70
N ALA A 291 -3.02 4.81 -8.75
CA ALA A 291 -4.10 4.36 -9.61
C ALA A 291 -3.66 3.41 -10.75
N ALA A 292 -2.35 3.37 -11.07
CA ALA A 292 -1.86 2.42 -12.08
C ALA A 292 -2.03 0.97 -11.62
N MET A 293 -1.85 0.70 -10.32
CA MET A 293 -2.10 -0.62 -9.74
C MET A 293 -3.58 -1.04 -9.85
N ILE A 294 -4.51 -0.08 -9.72
CA ILE A 294 -5.95 -0.31 -9.84
C ILE A 294 -6.34 -0.57 -11.28
N ALA A 295 -5.83 0.24 -12.21
CA ALA A 295 -6.02 -0.01 -13.64
C ALA A 295 -5.42 -1.35 -14.09
N SER A 296 -4.27 -1.75 -13.53
CA SER A 296 -3.66 -3.06 -13.77
C SER A 296 -4.56 -4.21 -13.30
N ALA A 297 -5.07 -4.14 -12.08
CA ALA A 297 -5.96 -5.15 -11.50
C ALA A 297 -7.26 -5.29 -12.30
N ALA A 298 -7.78 -4.17 -12.81
CA ALA A 298 -9.01 -4.15 -13.63
C ALA A 298 -8.92 -5.01 -14.90
N ARG A 299 -7.72 -5.27 -15.41
CA ARG A 299 -7.47 -6.17 -16.56
C ARG A 299 -7.91 -7.62 -16.25
N PHE A 300 -7.98 -7.95 -14.97
CA PHE A 300 -8.25 -9.30 -14.46
C PHE A 300 -9.49 -9.34 -13.54
N THR A 301 -10.22 -8.23 -13.43
CA THR A 301 -11.43 -8.10 -12.61
C THR A 301 -12.66 -8.13 -13.51
N PRO A 302 -13.74 -8.84 -13.15
CA PRO A 302 -14.99 -8.80 -13.89
C PRO A 302 -15.53 -7.38 -14.05
N GLN A 303 -15.85 -7.00 -15.29
CA GLN A 303 -16.40 -5.69 -15.61
C GLN A 303 -17.92 -5.72 -15.48
N LEU A 304 -18.50 -4.61 -15.04
CA LEU A 304 -19.94 -4.44 -14.90
C LEU A 304 -20.43 -3.45 -15.94
N GLU A 305 -21.42 -3.86 -16.72
CA GLU A 305 -22.11 -3.00 -17.69
C GLU A 305 -23.13 -2.06 -17.02
N PRO A 306 -23.45 -0.90 -17.63
CA PRO A 306 -24.54 -0.07 -17.15
C PRO A 306 -25.89 -0.84 -17.20
N PRO A 307 -26.77 -0.76 -16.19
CA PRO A 307 -26.68 0.02 -14.95
C PRO A 307 -26.17 -0.79 -13.75
N ALA A 308 -25.60 -1.98 -13.94
CA ALA A 308 -25.31 -2.93 -12.85
C ALA A 308 -24.41 -2.33 -11.75
N TYR A 309 -23.39 -1.58 -12.13
CA TYR A 309 -22.45 -0.95 -11.20
C TYR A 309 -23.06 0.16 -10.32
N LEU A 310 -24.25 0.66 -10.62
CA LEU A 310 -24.91 1.65 -9.76
C LEU A 310 -25.23 1.10 -8.36
N ARG A 311 -25.35 -0.23 -8.24
CA ARG A 311 -25.63 -0.95 -6.98
C ARG A 311 -24.36 -1.27 -6.17
N LEU A 312 -23.17 -1.03 -6.74
CA LEU A 312 -21.92 -1.25 -5.99
C LEU A 312 -21.89 -0.39 -4.74
N ASP A 313 -21.27 -0.92 -3.70
CA ASP A 313 -20.97 -0.21 -2.47
C ASP A 313 -19.51 -0.43 -2.07
N ALA A 314 -18.99 0.43 -1.21
CA ALA A 314 -17.65 0.33 -0.67
C ALA A 314 -17.63 -0.50 0.62
N TYR A 315 -16.50 -1.13 0.95
CA TYR A 315 -16.32 -1.86 2.21
C TYR A 315 -15.02 -1.44 2.92
N ALA A 316 -15.05 -1.39 4.26
CA ALA A 316 -13.91 -0.91 5.06
C ALA A 316 -12.82 -1.96 5.29
N SER A 317 -13.22 -3.23 5.46
CA SER A 317 -12.32 -4.37 5.68
C SER A 317 -12.70 -5.53 4.80
N ALA A 318 -11.73 -6.31 4.37
CA ALA A 318 -12.02 -7.58 3.71
C ALA A 318 -12.78 -8.50 4.70
N ALA A 319 -13.82 -9.16 4.22
CA ALA A 319 -14.64 -10.09 5.01
C ALA A 319 -13.88 -11.39 5.26
#